data_ed87890cbcdd4487f5ae220e76d7ee8b
#
_entry.id   ed87890cbcdd4487f5ae220e76d7ee8b
#
_cell.length_a   1.000
_cell.length_b   1.000
_cell.length_c   1.000
_cell.angle_alpha   90.00
_cell.angle_beta   90.00
_cell.angle_gamma   90.00
#
_symmetry.space_group_name_H-M   'P 1'
#
loop_
_entity.id
_entity.type
_entity.pdbx_description
1 polymer ?
#
loop_
_entity_poly.entity_id
_entity_poly.type
_entity_poly.pdbx_seq_one_letter_code
_entity_poly.pdbx_strand_id
1 'polypeptide(L)'
;ASTAWKLRLDRQAQQAKERRSRLILIGAVTTVVALIAGVVGFTVWRDVSTRPSLDAVKKFDVTREHTTEPATYEQSPPVGGDHHPAWLNCGVYPQPVPDELAVHSLEHGAVWVTYRPDLPADQVTALEDAIPDTYMVLSPREGLPSPVVASAWGTQIELTGADDPRLEVFIKEFRQGPNTPEPGAACTGGSDGELPTTTG
;
A
#
# COMPACT_ATOMS: atom_id res chain seq x y z
N ALA A 1 26.81 -56.32 51.95
CA ALA A 1 25.46 -56.15 51.38
C ALA A 1 24.88 -54.73 51.50
N SER A 2 25.47 -53.77 52.25
CA SER A 2 24.90 -52.47 52.55
C SER A 2 25.17 -51.36 51.49
N THR A 3 26.16 -51.49 50.59
CA THR A 3 26.61 -50.46 49.67
C THR A 3 25.80 -50.40 48.36
N ALA A 4 25.36 -51.55 47.85
CA ALA A 4 24.62 -51.64 46.57
C ALA A 4 23.19 -51.04 46.63
N TRP A 5 22.52 -51.12 47.78
CA TRP A 5 21.17 -50.53 47.90
C TRP A 5 21.24 -49.04 48.05
N LYS A 6 22.26 -48.47 48.76
CA LYS A 6 22.45 -47.02 48.83
C LYS A 6 22.69 -46.44 47.44
N LEU A 7 23.51 -47.05 46.62
CA LEU A 7 23.79 -46.62 45.26
C LEU A 7 22.53 -46.65 44.37
N ARG A 8 21.59 -47.57 44.59
CA ARG A 8 20.29 -47.63 43.88
C ARG A 8 19.37 -46.48 44.29
N LEU A 9 19.33 -46.17 45.59
CA LEU A 9 18.52 -45.04 46.08
C LEU A 9 19.04 -43.70 45.58
N ASP A 10 20.34 -43.49 45.58
CA ASP A 10 20.98 -42.28 45.06
C ASP A 10 20.69 -42.09 43.56
N ARG A 11 20.80 -43.16 42.76
CA ARG A 11 20.45 -43.13 41.33
C ARG A 11 18.96 -42.80 41.11
N GLN A 12 18.06 -43.38 41.90
CA GLN A 12 16.62 -43.07 41.82
C GLN A 12 16.33 -41.60 42.18
N ALA A 13 16.98 -41.10 43.24
CA ALA A 13 16.87 -39.70 43.66
C ALA A 13 17.40 -38.72 42.58
N GLN A 14 18.53 -39.04 41.95
CA GLN A 14 19.07 -38.26 40.85
C GLN A 14 18.13 -38.26 39.62
N GLN A 15 17.63 -39.43 39.21
CA GLN A 15 16.71 -39.54 38.10
C GLN A 15 15.39 -38.77 38.38
N ALA A 16 14.90 -38.80 39.60
CA ALA A 16 13.69 -38.02 39.99
C ALA A 16 13.97 -36.51 39.93
N LYS A 17 15.12 -36.03 40.35
CA LYS A 17 15.52 -34.61 40.21
C LYS A 17 15.65 -34.19 38.75
N GLU A 18 16.30 -35.00 37.92
CA GLU A 18 16.44 -34.73 36.47
C GLU A 18 15.08 -34.67 35.76
N ARG A 19 14.20 -35.62 36.05
CA ARG A 19 12.81 -35.59 35.52
C ARG A 19 12.07 -34.34 35.93
N ARG A 20 12.18 -33.95 37.20
CA ARG A 20 11.51 -32.74 37.72
C ARG A 20 12.08 -31.48 37.05
N SER A 21 13.39 -31.34 36.91
CA SER A 21 14.01 -30.19 36.25
C SER A 21 13.66 -30.11 34.77
N ARG A 22 13.62 -31.27 34.06
CA ARG A 22 13.14 -31.31 32.65
C ARG A 22 11.67 -30.87 32.51
N LEU A 23 10.80 -31.32 33.40
CA LEU A 23 9.39 -30.92 33.38
C LEU A 23 9.22 -29.43 33.69
N ILE A 24 10.00 -28.88 34.63
CA ILE A 24 10.02 -27.44 34.92
C ILE A 24 10.51 -26.66 33.70
N LEU A 25 11.58 -27.11 33.06
CA LEU A 25 12.16 -26.47 31.87
C LEU A 25 11.16 -26.50 30.70
N ILE A 26 10.54 -27.66 30.43
CA ILE A 26 9.50 -27.79 29.40
C ILE A 26 8.33 -26.87 29.70
N GLY A 27 7.85 -26.85 30.95
CA GLY A 27 6.76 -25.95 31.37
C GLY A 27 7.14 -24.47 31.19
N ALA A 28 8.35 -24.07 31.58
CA ALA A 28 8.82 -22.69 31.36
C ALA A 28 8.89 -22.33 29.86
N VAL A 29 9.46 -23.20 29.05
CA VAL A 29 9.58 -22.97 27.59
C VAL A 29 8.19 -22.89 26.94
N THR A 30 7.27 -23.81 27.27
CA THR A 30 5.92 -23.77 26.72
C THR A 30 5.14 -22.51 27.14
N THR A 31 5.33 -22.06 28.37
CA THR A 31 4.71 -20.80 28.84
C THR A 31 5.24 -19.59 28.06
N VAL A 32 6.57 -19.51 27.87
CA VAL A 32 7.17 -18.40 27.09
C VAL A 32 6.68 -18.42 25.63
N VAL A 33 6.65 -19.59 24.99
CA VAL A 33 6.13 -19.73 23.61
C VAL A 33 4.66 -19.33 23.54
N ALA A 34 3.84 -19.73 24.49
CA ALA A 34 2.43 -19.38 24.53
C ALA A 34 2.24 -17.85 24.74
N LEU A 35 3.04 -17.21 25.57
CA LEU A 35 3.02 -15.75 25.76
C LEU A 35 3.40 -15.01 24.47
N ILE A 36 4.48 -15.44 23.81
CA ILE A 36 4.90 -14.85 22.52
C ILE A 36 3.80 -15.02 21.47
N ALA A 37 3.25 -16.21 21.33
CA ALA A 37 2.14 -16.47 20.40
C ALA A 37 0.90 -15.62 20.71
N GLY A 38 0.59 -15.43 22.00
CA GLY A 38 -0.51 -14.56 22.46
C GLY A 38 -0.27 -13.09 22.11
N VAL A 39 0.94 -12.57 22.34
CA VAL A 39 1.30 -11.19 21.99
C VAL A 39 1.25 -10.99 20.47
N VAL A 40 1.87 -11.89 19.70
CA VAL A 40 1.85 -11.82 18.22
C VAL A 40 0.41 -11.91 17.69
N GLY A 41 -0.37 -12.87 18.19
CA GLY A 41 -1.78 -13.01 17.79
C GLY A 41 -2.61 -11.77 18.12
N PHE A 42 -2.42 -11.18 19.30
CA PHE A 42 -3.11 -9.95 19.69
C PHE A 42 -2.69 -8.75 18.84
N THR A 43 -1.39 -8.57 18.53
CA THR A 43 -0.91 -7.46 17.70
C THR A 43 -1.42 -7.57 16.27
N VAL A 44 -1.39 -8.76 15.69
CA VAL A 44 -1.95 -9.02 14.35
C VAL A 44 -3.46 -8.79 14.32
N TRP A 45 -4.19 -9.33 15.31
CA TRP A 45 -5.64 -9.12 15.40
C TRP A 45 -5.99 -7.63 15.54
N ARG A 46 -5.28 -6.90 16.41
CA ARG A 46 -5.46 -5.46 16.57
C ARG A 46 -5.21 -4.70 15.26
N ASP A 47 -4.09 -4.98 14.58
CA ASP A 47 -3.72 -4.33 13.31
C ASP A 47 -4.81 -4.56 12.25
N VAL A 48 -5.25 -5.81 12.07
CA VAL A 48 -6.32 -6.14 11.11
C VAL A 48 -7.66 -5.51 11.47
N SER A 49 -8.01 -5.48 12.76
CA SER A 49 -9.30 -4.94 13.24
C SER A 49 -9.39 -3.42 13.20
N THR A 50 -8.24 -2.72 13.17
CA THR A 50 -8.19 -1.25 13.17
C THR A 50 -7.85 -0.66 11.80
N ARG A 51 -7.62 -1.49 10.77
CA ARG A 51 -7.36 -0.99 9.41
C ARG A 51 -8.57 -0.27 8.86
N PRO A 52 -8.37 0.93 8.28
CA PRO A 52 -9.44 1.62 7.57
C PRO A 52 -9.98 0.75 6.43
N SER A 53 -11.31 0.70 6.30
CA SER A 53 -11.97 -0.05 5.24
C SER A 53 -11.80 0.65 3.89
N LEU A 54 -11.59 -0.14 2.83
CA LEU A 54 -11.63 0.28 1.43
C LEU A 54 -12.99 0.00 0.75
N ASP A 55 -14.07 -0.22 1.52
CA ASP A 55 -15.41 -0.48 0.97
C ASP A 55 -15.96 0.66 0.10
N ALA A 56 -15.43 1.87 0.30
CA ALA A 56 -15.76 3.06 -0.50
C ALA A 56 -15.01 3.15 -1.83
N VAL A 57 -14.09 2.23 -2.13
CA VAL A 57 -13.39 2.18 -3.42
C VAL A 57 -14.37 1.85 -4.52
N LYS A 58 -14.46 2.73 -5.50
CA LYS A 58 -15.22 2.52 -6.73
C LYS A 58 -14.35 1.77 -7.72
N LYS A 59 -14.95 0.83 -8.46
CA LYS A 59 -14.29 0.05 -9.52
C LYS A 59 -14.97 0.36 -10.85
N PHE A 60 -14.14 0.42 -11.90
CA PHE A 60 -14.57 0.79 -13.24
C PHE A 60 -13.96 -0.17 -14.26
N ASP A 61 -14.74 -0.54 -15.26
CA ASP A 61 -14.24 -1.24 -16.43
C ASP A 61 -13.75 -0.20 -17.43
N VAL A 62 -12.48 -0.26 -17.81
CA VAL A 62 -11.83 0.74 -18.65
C VAL A 62 -11.11 0.08 -19.82
N THR A 63 -11.07 0.77 -20.98
CA THR A 63 -10.23 0.40 -22.12
C THR A 63 -8.77 0.72 -21.83
N ARG A 64 -7.85 0.30 -22.73
CA ARG A 64 -6.39 0.52 -22.57
C ARG A 64 -5.67 0.71 -23.91
N GLU A 65 -6.32 1.37 -24.85
CA GLU A 65 -5.70 1.57 -26.17
C GLU A 65 -4.81 2.83 -26.15
N HIS A 66 -3.66 2.73 -26.79
CA HIS A 66 -2.80 3.89 -26.99
C HIS A 66 -3.32 4.75 -28.16
N THR A 67 -3.43 6.06 -27.93
CA THR A 67 -3.86 7.04 -28.94
C THR A 67 -3.10 8.35 -28.79
N THR A 68 -2.83 9.02 -29.89
CA THR A 68 -2.34 10.40 -29.89
C THR A 68 -3.46 11.44 -30.07
N GLU A 69 -4.68 10.97 -30.29
CA GLU A 69 -5.87 11.82 -30.33
C GLU A 69 -6.33 12.14 -28.89
N PRO A 70 -6.97 13.30 -28.68
CA PRO A 70 -7.52 13.66 -27.36
C PRO A 70 -8.50 12.60 -26.87
N ALA A 71 -8.27 12.09 -25.65
CA ALA A 71 -9.14 11.11 -25.01
C ALA A 71 -10.25 11.81 -24.19
N THR A 72 -11.38 11.13 -24.06
CA THR A 72 -12.48 11.60 -23.21
C THR A 72 -12.72 10.59 -22.10
N TYR A 73 -12.80 11.06 -20.87
CA TYR A 73 -12.95 10.22 -19.68
C TYR A 73 -14.27 10.50 -18.97
N GLU A 74 -14.91 9.44 -18.51
CA GLU A 74 -16.15 9.56 -17.71
C GLU A 74 -15.87 9.95 -16.26
N GLN A 75 -14.70 9.57 -15.74
CA GLN A 75 -14.26 9.86 -14.38
C GLN A 75 -13.36 11.09 -14.35
N SER A 76 -13.47 11.88 -13.28
CA SER A 76 -12.58 13.02 -13.01
C SER A 76 -12.05 12.96 -11.56
N PRO A 77 -10.75 12.67 -11.38
CA PRO A 77 -9.74 12.31 -12.39
C PRO A 77 -10.02 10.97 -13.08
N PRO A 78 -9.45 10.72 -14.27
CA PRO A 78 -9.59 9.42 -14.93
C PRO A 78 -8.89 8.31 -14.15
N VAL A 79 -9.37 7.08 -14.35
CA VAL A 79 -8.85 5.87 -13.70
C VAL A 79 -8.30 4.84 -14.69
N GLY A 80 -8.28 5.18 -15.97
CA GLY A 80 -7.92 4.34 -17.08
C GLY A 80 -8.64 4.79 -18.34
N GLY A 81 -8.57 4.03 -19.41
CA GLY A 81 -9.15 4.37 -20.71
C GLY A 81 -8.08 4.55 -21.76
N ASP A 82 -8.48 4.96 -22.96
CA ASP A 82 -7.56 5.26 -24.05
C ASP A 82 -6.65 6.43 -23.66
N HIS A 83 -5.37 6.32 -23.93
CA HIS A 83 -4.39 7.25 -23.41
C HIS A 83 -3.17 7.39 -24.33
N HIS A 84 -2.34 8.41 -24.06
CA HIS A 84 -1.16 8.70 -24.88
C HIS A 84 -0.09 7.61 -24.70
N PRO A 85 0.65 7.21 -25.77
CA PRO A 85 1.72 6.21 -25.65
C PRO A 85 2.94 6.64 -24.83
N ALA A 86 3.10 7.94 -24.53
CA ALA A 86 4.07 8.40 -23.52
C ALA A 86 3.40 8.49 -22.17
N TRP A 87 4.12 8.08 -21.13
CA TRP A 87 3.67 8.17 -19.73
C TRP A 87 4.16 9.44 -19.04
N LEU A 88 3.49 9.83 -17.97
CA LEU A 88 3.94 10.85 -17.05
C LEU A 88 5.03 10.29 -16.13
N ASN A 89 6.13 10.99 -15.94
CA ASN A 89 7.09 10.62 -14.90
C ASN A 89 6.40 10.62 -13.52
N CYS A 90 6.67 9.58 -12.72
CA CYS A 90 6.21 9.58 -11.34
C CYS A 90 6.89 10.70 -10.55
N GLY A 91 6.12 11.41 -9.72
CA GLY A 91 6.60 12.55 -8.95
C GLY A 91 5.50 13.47 -8.44
N VAL A 92 5.93 14.56 -7.82
CA VAL A 92 5.08 15.65 -7.33
C VAL A 92 5.08 16.78 -8.34
N TYR A 93 3.88 17.21 -8.73
CA TYR A 93 3.67 18.29 -9.71
C TYR A 93 2.96 19.45 -9.05
N PRO A 94 3.50 20.68 -9.16
CA PRO A 94 2.87 21.87 -8.59
C PRO A 94 1.72 22.42 -9.46
N GLN A 95 1.53 21.86 -10.65
CA GLN A 95 0.51 22.24 -11.61
C GLN A 95 -0.32 20.99 -12.04
N PRO A 96 -1.55 21.18 -12.56
CA PRO A 96 -2.30 20.11 -13.19
C PRO A 96 -1.49 19.42 -14.29
N VAL A 97 -1.63 18.13 -14.42
CA VAL A 97 -0.95 17.31 -15.43
C VAL A 97 -1.92 16.85 -16.51
N PRO A 98 -1.47 16.55 -17.75
CA PRO A 98 -2.31 15.97 -18.79
C PRO A 98 -2.85 14.60 -18.37
N ASP A 99 -4.15 14.42 -18.53
CA ASP A 99 -4.85 13.19 -18.15
C ASP A 99 -4.31 11.98 -18.88
N GLU A 100 -4.06 12.10 -20.18
CA GLU A 100 -3.63 11.01 -21.04
C GLU A 100 -2.24 10.46 -20.63
N LEU A 101 -1.35 11.33 -20.15
CA LEU A 101 -0.04 10.93 -19.65
C LEU A 101 -0.13 10.28 -18.28
N ALA A 102 -0.97 10.84 -17.39
CA ALA A 102 -1.18 10.31 -16.05
C ALA A 102 -1.87 8.93 -16.09
N VAL A 103 -2.85 8.73 -17.00
CA VAL A 103 -3.51 7.45 -17.21
C VAL A 103 -2.52 6.36 -17.63
N HIS A 104 -1.54 6.67 -18.51
CA HIS A 104 -0.49 5.72 -18.85
C HIS A 104 0.36 5.32 -17.62
N SER A 105 0.64 6.27 -16.75
CA SER A 105 1.36 5.96 -15.50
C SER A 105 0.53 5.06 -14.57
N LEU A 106 -0.82 5.19 -14.56
CA LEU A 106 -1.70 4.24 -13.86
C LEU A 106 -1.60 2.83 -14.47
N GLU A 107 -1.49 2.71 -15.79
CA GLU A 107 -1.28 1.43 -16.48
C GLU A 107 0.01 0.75 -16.03
N HIS A 108 1.07 1.52 -15.81
CA HIS A 108 2.34 1.05 -15.23
C HIS A 108 2.25 0.73 -13.73
N GLY A 109 1.12 1.00 -13.10
CA GLY A 109 0.87 0.70 -11.68
C GLY A 109 1.15 1.84 -10.72
N ALA A 110 1.22 3.08 -11.20
CA ALA A 110 1.24 4.23 -10.33
C ALA A 110 -0.12 4.43 -9.63
N VAL A 111 -0.10 5.07 -8.47
CA VAL A 111 -1.27 5.69 -7.85
C VAL A 111 -1.17 7.18 -8.07
N TRP A 112 -2.23 7.76 -8.63
CA TRP A 112 -2.36 9.20 -8.82
C TRP A 112 -3.21 9.79 -7.72
N VAL A 113 -2.58 10.59 -6.85
CA VAL A 113 -3.25 11.37 -5.81
C VAL A 113 -3.48 12.77 -6.37
N THR A 114 -4.72 13.18 -6.47
CA THR A 114 -5.10 14.53 -6.88
C THR A 114 -5.70 15.27 -5.70
N TYR A 115 -5.45 16.56 -5.61
CA TYR A 115 -5.99 17.43 -4.58
C TYR A 115 -6.57 18.72 -5.17
N ARG A 116 -7.57 19.27 -4.49
CA ARG A 116 -8.17 20.53 -4.92
C ARG A 116 -7.19 21.69 -4.76
N PRO A 117 -7.12 22.63 -5.70
CA PRO A 117 -6.17 23.76 -5.62
C PRO A 117 -6.34 24.67 -4.38
N ASP A 118 -7.53 24.64 -3.76
CA ASP A 118 -7.84 25.36 -2.53
C ASP A 118 -7.50 24.56 -1.24
N LEU A 119 -6.86 23.38 -1.36
CA LEU A 119 -6.42 22.61 -0.21
C LEU A 119 -5.36 23.41 0.57
N PRO A 120 -5.45 23.51 1.91
CA PRO A 120 -4.46 24.21 2.73
C PRO A 120 -3.03 23.70 2.49
N ALA A 121 -2.05 24.60 2.48
CA ALA A 121 -0.66 24.27 2.14
C ALA A 121 -0.04 23.22 3.08
N ASP A 122 -0.42 23.22 4.36
CA ASP A 122 0.00 22.22 5.33
C ASP A 122 -0.54 20.82 4.99
N GLN A 123 -1.76 20.72 4.44
CA GLN A 123 -2.30 19.45 3.94
C GLN A 123 -1.61 19.01 2.64
N VAL A 124 -1.24 19.93 1.74
CA VAL A 124 -0.48 19.57 0.54
C VAL A 124 0.88 18.99 0.95
N THR A 125 1.60 19.65 1.87
CA THR A 125 2.86 19.13 2.43
C THR A 125 2.66 17.74 3.08
N ALA A 126 1.57 17.55 3.81
CA ALA A 126 1.26 16.24 4.40
C ALA A 126 1.01 15.14 3.34
N LEU A 127 0.41 15.49 2.18
CA LEU A 127 0.30 14.56 1.05
C LEU A 127 1.66 14.22 0.45
N GLU A 128 2.53 15.24 0.26
CA GLU A 128 3.91 15.06 -0.24
C GLU A 128 4.71 14.10 0.66
N ASP A 129 4.60 14.27 1.98
CA ASP A 129 5.28 13.44 2.98
C ASP A 129 4.69 12.02 3.07
N ALA A 130 3.41 11.85 2.75
CA ALA A 130 2.70 10.57 2.87
C ALA A 130 2.91 9.63 1.68
N ILE A 131 3.27 10.16 0.49
CA ILE A 131 3.42 9.33 -0.72
C ILE A 131 4.81 8.70 -0.81
N PRO A 132 4.93 7.43 -1.22
CA PRO A 132 6.22 6.80 -1.53
C PRO A 132 6.92 7.45 -2.73
N ASP A 133 8.26 7.33 -2.80
CA ASP A 133 9.10 7.92 -3.85
C ASP A 133 8.88 7.34 -5.26
N THR A 134 8.23 6.18 -5.38
CA THR A 134 8.09 5.48 -6.65
C THR A 134 6.65 5.09 -6.94
N TYR A 135 6.28 5.08 -8.23
CA TYR A 135 4.93 4.75 -8.69
C TYR A 135 3.85 5.58 -8.01
N MET A 136 4.13 6.87 -7.85
CA MET A 136 3.20 7.85 -7.33
C MET A 136 3.20 9.08 -8.22
N VAL A 137 2.02 9.63 -8.46
CA VAL A 137 1.83 10.95 -9.04
C VAL A 137 1.01 11.76 -8.05
N LEU A 138 1.45 12.96 -7.73
CA LEU A 138 0.70 13.93 -6.92
C LEU A 138 0.56 15.23 -7.71
N SER A 139 -0.65 15.70 -7.91
CA SER A 139 -0.89 16.96 -8.61
C SER A 139 -2.18 17.65 -8.16
N PRO A 140 -2.28 18.99 -8.27
CA PRO A 140 -3.55 19.69 -8.13
C PRO A 140 -4.51 19.33 -9.29
N ARG A 141 -5.82 19.41 -9.03
CA ARG A 141 -6.88 19.24 -10.04
C ARG A 141 -8.11 20.03 -9.67
N GLU A 142 -8.64 20.77 -10.63
CA GLU A 142 -9.91 21.46 -10.50
C GLU A 142 -11.09 20.50 -10.57
N GLY A 143 -12.21 20.87 -9.95
CA GLY A 143 -13.48 20.17 -10.10
C GLY A 143 -13.55 18.80 -9.42
N LEU A 144 -12.67 18.49 -8.47
CA LEU A 144 -12.72 17.25 -7.71
C LEU A 144 -14.00 17.14 -6.87
N PRO A 145 -14.58 15.92 -6.75
CA PRO A 145 -15.77 15.69 -5.92
C PRO A 145 -15.49 15.79 -4.42
N SER A 146 -14.23 15.62 -4.02
CA SER A 146 -13.74 15.67 -2.63
C SER A 146 -12.42 16.42 -2.53
N PRO A 147 -11.95 16.82 -1.34
CA PRO A 147 -10.69 17.54 -1.17
C PRO A 147 -9.48 16.82 -1.78
N VAL A 148 -9.47 15.48 -1.67
CA VAL A 148 -8.43 14.59 -2.21
C VAL A 148 -9.09 13.40 -2.89
N VAL A 149 -8.54 12.96 -4.02
CA VAL A 149 -8.96 11.74 -4.72
C VAL A 149 -7.71 10.91 -5.01
N ALA A 150 -7.74 9.62 -4.69
CA ALA A 150 -6.70 8.68 -5.08
C ALA A 150 -7.23 7.73 -6.15
N SER A 151 -6.50 7.63 -7.26
CA SER A 151 -6.83 6.82 -8.43
C SER A 151 -5.71 5.81 -8.70
N ALA A 152 -6.08 4.61 -9.08
CA ALA A 152 -5.23 3.59 -9.67
C ALA A 152 -5.98 2.99 -10.84
N TRP A 153 -5.34 2.13 -11.63
CA TRP A 153 -6.00 1.55 -12.80
C TRP A 153 -7.33 0.89 -12.46
N GLY A 154 -8.41 1.38 -13.05
CA GLY A 154 -9.77 0.91 -12.85
C GLY A 154 -10.35 1.13 -11.46
N THR A 155 -9.68 1.89 -10.58
CA THR A 155 -10.14 2.07 -9.19
C THR A 155 -9.92 3.50 -8.68
N GLN A 156 -10.84 3.96 -7.81
CA GLN A 156 -10.78 5.31 -7.25
C GLN A 156 -11.41 5.36 -5.87
N ILE A 157 -10.88 6.23 -5.01
CA ILE A 157 -11.46 6.56 -3.71
C ILE A 157 -11.46 8.07 -3.48
N GLU A 158 -12.58 8.58 -2.96
CA GLU A 158 -12.72 9.94 -2.48
C GLU A 158 -12.32 10.03 -1.01
N LEU A 159 -11.47 10.99 -0.67
CA LEU A 159 -10.86 11.17 0.64
C LEU A 159 -11.22 12.54 1.22
N THR A 160 -11.31 12.62 2.54
CA THR A 160 -11.72 13.83 3.25
C THR A 160 -10.62 14.86 3.42
N GLY A 161 -9.35 14.47 3.21
CA GLY A 161 -8.16 15.31 3.34
C GLY A 161 -6.89 14.47 3.30
N ALA A 162 -5.76 15.12 3.56
CA ALA A 162 -4.45 14.48 3.61
C ALA A 162 -4.30 13.48 4.77
N ASP A 163 -5.02 13.70 5.86
CA ASP A 163 -5.02 12.88 7.07
C ASP A 163 -6.02 11.72 7.03
N ASP A 164 -6.71 11.51 5.89
CA ASP A 164 -7.64 10.40 5.74
C ASP A 164 -6.85 9.06 5.78
N PRO A 165 -7.06 8.22 6.81
CA PRO A 165 -6.26 7.01 7.00
C PRO A 165 -6.45 5.97 5.88
N ARG A 166 -7.45 6.14 5.03
CA ARG A 166 -7.68 5.26 3.87
C ARG A 166 -6.67 5.50 2.74
N LEU A 167 -6.01 6.68 2.70
CA LEU A 167 -5.00 7.00 1.69
C LEU A 167 -3.84 6.01 1.74
N GLU A 168 -3.25 5.79 2.91
CA GLU A 168 -2.14 4.84 3.08
C GLU A 168 -2.55 3.42 2.69
N VAL A 169 -3.75 2.99 3.09
CA VAL A 169 -4.26 1.65 2.77
C VAL A 169 -4.50 1.50 1.27
N PHE A 170 -5.05 2.54 0.60
CA PHE A 170 -5.26 2.57 -0.85
C PHE A 170 -3.93 2.49 -1.61
N ILE A 171 -2.94 3.30 -1.24
CA ILE A 171 -1.60 3.26 -1.84
C ILE A 171 -0.98 1.87 -1.69
N LYS A 172 -1.03 1.30 -0.50
CA LYS A 172 -0.47 -0.03 -0.22
C LYS A 172 -1.11 -1.14 -1.05
N GLU A 173 -2.42 -1.07 -1.29
CA GLU A 173 -3.17 -2.08 -2.03
C GLU A 173 -2.99 -1.95 -3.54
N PHE A 174 -3.01 -0.71 -4.07
CA PHE A 174 -3.13 -0.49 -5.51
C PHE A 174 -1.84 -0.05 -6.20
N ARG A 175 -0.85 0.47 -5.48
CA ARG A 175 0.46 0.79 -6.07
C ARG A 175 1.19 -0.48 -6.46
N GLN A 176 1.44 -0.67 -7.76
CA GLN A 176 1.92 -1.94 -8.32
C GLN A 176 1.06 -3.14 -7.89
N GLY A 177 -0.23 -2.86 -7.67
CA GLY A 177 -1.20 -3.82 -7.16
C GLY A 177 -1.74 -4.78 -8.23
N PRO A 178 -2.69 -5.66 -7.86
CA PRO A 178 -3.18 -6.73 -8.73
C PRO A 178 -3.95 -6.23 -9.97
N ASN A 179 -4.39 -4.96 -9.98
CA ASN A 179 -5.12 -4.37 -11.09
C ASN A 179 -4.19 -3.71 -12.14
N THR A 180 -2.88 -3.70 -11.92
CA THR A 180 -1.89 -3.11 -12.81
C THR A 180 -1.80 -3.91 -14.12
N PRO A 181 -2.09 -3.31 -15.29
CA PRO A 181 -1.98 -4.03 -16.56
C PRO A 181 -0.53 -4.34 -16.97
N GLU A 182 0.39 -3.39 -16.70
CA GLU A 182 1.81 -3.49 -17.03
C GLU A 182 2.70 -3.42 -15.77
N PRO A 183 2.66 -4.43 -14.90
CA PRO A 183 3.41 -4.40 -13.65
C PRO A 183 4.92 -4.38 -13.90
N GLY A 184 5.62 -3.43 -13.25
CA GLY A 184 7.07 -3.27 -13.39
C GLY A 184 7.51 -2.44 -14.60
N ALA A 185 6.60 -1.93 -15.42
CA ALA A 185 6.92 -0.96 -16.46
C ALA A 185 7.46 0.35 -15.84
N ALA A 186 8.26 1.10 -16.60
CA ALA A 186 8.98 2.26 -16.10
C ALA A 186 8.04 3.36 -15.60
N CYS A 187 8.38 3.97 -14.47
CA CYS A 187 7.70 5.17 -13.93
C CYS A 187 8.53 6.44 -14.12
N THR A 188 9.62 6.37 -14.86
CA THR A 188 10.54 7.47 -15.17
C THR A 188 11.03 7.34 -16.62
N GLY A 189 11.54 8.43 -17.19
CA GLY A 189 11.99 8.46 -18.59
C GLY A 189 10.87 8.72 -19.61
N GLY A 190 9.69 9.09 -19.13
CA GLY A 190 8.55 9.59 -19.90
C GLY A 190 8.53 11.12 -19.98
N SER A 191 7.33 11.71 -19.95
CA SER A 191 7.10 13.15 -19.96
C SER A 191 7.11 13.74 -18.54
N ASP A 192 7.59 14.98 -18.41
CA ASP A 192 7.51 15.76 -17.17
C ASP A 192 6.24 16.64 -17.08
N GLY A 193 5.17 16.27 -17.78
CA GLY A 193 3.86 16.92 -17.74
C GLY A 193 3.51 17.73 -18.99
N GLU A 194 4.29 17.63 -20.06
CA GLU A 194 3.97 18.18 -21.36
C GLU A 194 3.60 17.06 -22.34
N LEU A 195 2.48 17.21 -23.07
CA LEU A 195 2.17 16.31 -24.16
C LEU A 195 3.25 16.45 -25.25
N PRO A 196 3.86 15.35 -25.69
CA PRO A 196 4.80 15.39 -26.79
C PRO A 196 4.16 16.01 -28.03
N THR A 197 4.78 17.05 -28.58
CA THR A 197 4.34 17.64 -29.84
C THR A 197 4.58 16.62 -30.95
N THR A 198 3.52 16.19 -31.63
CA THR A 198 3.64 15.44 -32.87
C THR A 198 4.28 16.35 -33.92
N THR A 199 5.61 16.33 -34.02
CA THR A 199 6.30 16.85 -35.21
C THR A 199 5.99 15.90 -36.35
N GLY A 200 5.04 16.33 -37.22
CA GLY A 200 4.70 15.65 -38.45
C GLY A 200 5.87 15.64 -39.45
#